data_0d6735ba794c2a6045bbd40ae6a5c49b
#
_entry.id   0d6735ba794c2a6045bbd40ae6a5c49b
#
_cell.length_a   1.000
_cell.length_b   1.000
_cell.length_c   1.000
_cell.angle_alpha   90.00
_cell.angle_beta   90.00
_cell.angle_gamma   90.00
#
_symmetry.space_group_name_H-M   'P 1'
#
loop_
_entity.id
_entity.type
_entity.pdbx_description
1 polymer ?
#
loop_
_entity_poly.entity_id
_entity_poly.type
_entity_poly.pdbx_seq_one_letter_code
_entity_poly.pdbx_strand_id
1 'polypeptide(L)'
;MKKLTLAIVAVLSCVFFVSRCALAQEWAKQRLEQSPRHHEWVDIKYGDRTVHAFIAYPEVKSKAPAVLVIHEIFGLTDWARELTDEVAAAGYVAIAPDLLSGFGPKGGGTSDYAGTDDAMKAVSGLNPDTVTADLNATADYVKKLPAVNGKLAVTGFCWGGGQSFRLATNRHDLSAAFVFYGTAPKDVSAITAPVYGFYGGNDARVDATIPDTVDAMKKAGKKYEPVTYEGAGHGFMRAGEDPTQANNEGNVKAREEAWARWKSLLKGL
;
A
#
# COMPACT_ATOMS: atom_id res chain seq x y z
N MET A 1 71.70 -25.56 17.87
CA MET A 1 70.93 -24.31 17.77
C MET A 1 69.87 -24.53 16.75
N LYS A 2 68.62 -24.86 17.12
CA LYS A 2 67.50 -25.12 16.24
C LYS A 2 66.65 -23.84 16.19
N LYS A 3 66.50 -23.26 15.01
CA LYS A 3 65.62 -22.10 14.76
C LYS A 3 64.19 -22.60 14.62
N LEU A 4 63.32 -22.13 15.47
CA LEU A 4 61.88 -22.41 15.46
C LEU A 4 61.20 -21.32 14.61
N THR A 5 60.65 -21.69 13.49
CA THR A 5 59.91 -20.82 12.59
C THR A 5 58.44 -20.81 12.98
N LEU A 6 57.96 -19.68 13.48
CA LEU A 6 56.56 -19.49 13.87
C LEU A 6 55.74 -19.09 12.63
N ALA A 7 54.86 -19.97 12.20
CA ALA A 7 53.90 -19.68 11.12
C ALA A 7 52.64 -19.01 11.70
N ILE A 8 52.41 -17.74 11.36
CA ILE A 8 51.17 -16.99 11.69
C ILE A 8 50.13 -17.33 10.64
N VAL A 9 49.11 -18.08 11.05
CA VAL A 9 47.93 -18.33 10.24
C VAL A 9 46.98 -17.15 10.47
N ALA A 10 46.85 -16.26 9.45
CA ALA A 10 45.86 -15.21 9.44
C ALA A 10 44.51 -15.80 9.01
N VAL A 11 43.59 -15.94 9.98
CA VAL A 11 42.19 -16.29 9.71
C VAL A 11 41.50 -15.03 9.19
N LEU A 12 41.22 -14.98 7.88
CA LEU A 12 40.39 -13.95 7.26
C LEU A 12 38.92 -14.22 7.63
N SER A 13 38.38 -13.52 8.63
CA SER A 13 36.98 -13.50 8.92
C SER A 13 36.26 -12.67 7.84
N CYS A 14 35.71 -13.33 6.83
CA CYS A 14 34.75 -12.72 5.93
C CYS A 14 33.46 -12.44 6.72
N VAL A 15 33.32 -11.23 7.23
CA VAL A 15 32.06 -10.73 7.74
C VAL A 15 31.17 -10.48 6.53
N PHE A 16 30.23 -11.38 6.27
CA PHE A 16 29.15 -11.14 5.34
C PHE A 16 28.28 -10.01 5.90
N PHE A 17 28.42 -8.80 5.37
CA PHE A 17 27.42 -7.76 5.48
C PHE A 17 26.20 -8.21 4.68
N VAL A 18 25.32 -9.00 5.30
CA VAL A 18 23.98 -9.22 4.79
C VAL A 18 23.27 -7.87 4.90
N SER A 19 22.96 -7.28 3.75
CA SER A 19 22.27 -5.99 3.65
C SER A 19 20.97 -6.07 4.45
N ARG A 20 20.88 -5.33 5.57
CA ARG A 20 19.73 -5.32 6.48
C ARG A 20 18.41 -4.84 5.83
N CYS A 21 18.45 -4.33 4.58
CA CYS A 21 17.27 -3.88 3.84
C CYS A 21 16.33 -5.02 3.41
N ALA A 22 16.84 -6.24 3.18
CA ALA A 22 16.00 -7.38 2.82
C ALA A 22 15.23 -7.96 4.03
N LEU A 23 15.70 -7.69 5.25
CA LEU A 23 15.11 -8.22 6.49
C LEU A 23 13.96 -7.35 7.03
N ALA A 24 13.78 -6.12 6.53
CA ALA A 24 12.84 -5.16 7.12
C ALA A 24 11.36 -5.55 6.94
N GLN A 25 11.03 -6.49 6.06
CA GLN A 25 9.65 -6.95 5.83
C GLN A 25 9.53 -8.49 5.79
N GLU A 26 10.55 -9.21 6.24
CA GLU A 26 10.53 -10.68 6.30
C GLU A 26 9.33 -11.20 7.11
N TRP A 27 8.93 -10.48 8.17
CA TRP A 27 7.75 -10.79 8.95
C TRP A 27 6.45 -10.74 8.11
N ALA A 28 6.31 -9.77 7.22
CA ALA A 28 5.16 -9.65 6.35
C ALA A 28 5.13 -10.78 5.30
N LYS A 29 6.31 -11.09 4.73
CA LYS A 29 6.47 -12.22 3.82
C LYS A 29 6.08 -13.55 4.48
N GLN A 30 6.56 -13.80 5.70
CA GLN A 30 6.22 -15.01 6.45
C GLN A 30 4.71 -15.11 6.73
N ARG A 31 4.04 -14.01 7.11
CA ARG A 31 2.59 -14.00 7.29
C ARG A 31 1.87 -14.31 5.99
N LEU A 32 2.31 -13.71 4.87
CA LEU A 32 1.73 -13.96 3.56
C LEU A 32 1.90 -15.43 3.12
N GLU A 33 3.07 -16.03 3.34
CA GLU A 33 3.34 -17.45 3.04
C GLU A 33 2.52 -18.41 3.90
N GLN A 34 2.13 -18.01 5.10
CA GLN A 34 1.29 -18.79 6.01
C GLN A 34 -0.21 -18.56 5.81
N SER A 35 -0.60 -17.63 4.95
CA SER A 35 -1.99 -17.34 4.69
C SER A 35 -2.70 -18.55 4.06
N PRO A 36 -3.90 -18.94 4.55
CA PRO A 36 -4.69 -20.01 3.96
C PRO A 36 -5.44 -19.57 2.70
N ARG A 37 -5.46 -18.28 2.38
CA ARG A 37 -6.25 -17.72 1.29
C ARG A 37 -5.62 -17.97 -0.07
N HIS A 38 -6.46 -18.01 -1.10
CA HIS A 38 -6.00 -18.10 -2.48
C HIS A 38 -5.39 -16.76 -2.92
N HIS A 39 -4.15 -16.82 -3.39
CA HIS A 39 -3.43 -15.70 -3.98
C HIS A 39 -3.06 -16.01 -5.41
N GLU A 40 -3.06 -14.99 -6.25
CA GLU A 40 -2.55 -15.10 -7.61
C GLU A 40 -1.93 -13.79 -8.09
N TRP A 41 -1.04 -13.90 -9.07
CA TRP A 41 -0.55 -12.79 -9.85
C TRP A 41 -1.26 -12.77 -11.20
N VAL A 42 -1.68 -11.58 -11.64
CA VAL A 42 -2.37 -11.40 -12.91
C VAL A 42 -1.71 -10.30 -13.73
N ASP A 43 -1.76 -10.47 -15.04
CA ASP A 43 -1.30 -9.50 -16.02
C ASP A 43 -2.49 -8.74 -16.60
N ILE A 44 -2.60 -7.46 -16.26
CA ILE A 44 -3.67 -6.59 -16.72
C ILE A 44 -3.15 -5.80 -17.92
N LYS A 45 -3.70 -6.10 -19.11
CA LYS A 45 -3.28 -5.48 -20.37
C LYS A 45 -4.26 -4.38 -20.77
N TYR A 46 -3.72 -3.21 -21.13
CA TYR A 46 -4.47 -2.13 -21.77
C TYR A 46 -3.54 -1.34 -22.69
N GLY A 47 -3.94 -1.09 -23.94
CA GLY A 47 -3.02 -0.59 -24.97
C GLY A 47 -1.76 -1.45 -25.05
N ASP A 48 -0.61 -0.79 -25.06
CA ASP A 48 0.71 -1.46 -25.10
C ASP A 48 1.29 -1.72 -23.69
N ARG A 49 0.51 -1.44 -22.63
CA ARG A 49 0.98 -1.59 -21.26
C ARG A 49 0.46 -2.88 -20.62
N THR A 50 1.29 -3.49 -19.79
CA THR A 50 0.92 -4.60 -18.90
C THR A 50 1.22 -4.20 -17.47
N VAL A 51 0.23 -4.30 -16.59
CA VAL A 51 0.36 -4.09 -15.14
C VAL A 51 0.27 -5.43 -14.45
N HIS A 52 1.32 -5.83 -13.72
CA HIS A 52 1.30 -6.99 -12.86
C HIS A 52 0.57 -6.63 -11.57
N ALA A 53 -0.39 -7.42 -11.16
CA ALA A 53 -1.14 -7.18 -9.93
C ALA A 53 -1.24 -8.44 -9.07
N PHE A 54 -1.13 -8.26 -7.75
CA PHE A 54 -1.36 -9.30 -6.78
C PHE A 54 -2.83 -9.29 -6.35
N ILE A 55 -3.49 -10.45 -6.36
CA ILE A 55 -4.87 -10.61 -5.90
C ILE A 55 -4.90 -11.60 -4.74
N ALA A 56 -5.70 -11.27 -3.71
CA ALA A 56 -6.10 -12.16 -2.63
C ALA A 56 -7.62 -12.30 -2.59
N TYR A 57 -8.09 -13.53 -2.45
CA TYR A 57 -9.51 -13.86 -2.42
C TYR A 57 -9.98 -14.18 -1.01
N PRO A 58 -11.17 -13.69 -0.60
CA PRO A 58 -11.74 -14.02 0.69
C PRO A 58 -12.25 -15.46 0.72
N GLU A 59 -12.24 -16.07 1.90
CA GLU A 59 -12.82 -17.38 2.14
C GLU A 59 -14.35 -17.28 2.35
N VAL A 60 -15.06 -16.79 1.33
CA VAL A 60 -16.53 -16.63 1.36
C VAL A 60 -17.19 -17.36 0.20
N LYS A 61 -18.44 -17.80 0.41
CA LYS A 61 -19.21 -18.54 -0.62
C LYS A 61 -19.93 -17.63 -1.62
N SER A 62 -20.16 -16.37 -1.25
CA SER A 62 -20.87 -15.40 -2.08
C SER A 62 -19.89 -14.44 -2.76
N LYS A 63 -20.38 -13.76 -3.81
CA LYS A 63 -19.62 -12.65 -4.39
C LYS A 63 -19.37 -11.56 -3.36
N ALA A 64 -18.14 -11.02 -3.32
CA ALA A 64 -17.71 -9.99 -2.40
C ALA A 64 -17.47 -8.64 -3.10
N PRO A 65 -17.50 -7.51 -2.38
CA PRO A 65 -17.01 -6.26 -2.91
C PRO A 65 -15.51 -6.34 -3.20
N ALA A 66 -15.03 -5.53 -4.15
CA ALA A 66 -13.60 -5.42 -4.42
C ALA A 66 -12.96 -4.23 -3.68
N VAL A 67 -11.71 -4.38 -3.30
CA VAL A 67 -10.86 -3.30 -2.76
C VAL A 67 -9.58 -3.22 -3.58
N LEU A 68 -9.36 -2.08 -4.23
CA LEU A 68 -8.11 -1.75 -4.92
C LEU A 68 -7.15 -1.15 -3.90
N VAL A 69 -6.01 -1.80 -3.69
CA VAL A 69 -4.98 -1.40 -2.71
C VAL A 69 -3.81 -0.75 -3.44
N ILE A 70 -3.49 0.50 -3.10
CA ILE A 70 -2.38 1.26 -3.69
C ILE A 70 -1.23 1.31 -2.70
N HIS A 71 -0.08 0.78 -3.11
CA HIS A 71 1.12 0.66 -2.30
C HIS A 71 1.73 2.00 -1.88
N GLU A 72 2.63 1.97 -0.89
CA GLU A 72 3.44 3.12 -0.48
C GLU A 72 4.48 3.51 -1.56
N ILE A 73 5.26 4.54 -1.27
CA ILE A 73 6.38 5.01 -2.12
C ILE A 73 7.44 3.92 -2.38
N PHE A 74 7.42 2.82 -1.65
CA PHE A 74 8.36 1.71 -1.77
C PHE A 74 8.01 0.70 -2.88
N GLY A 75 6.90 0.91 -3.60
CA GLY A 75 6.37 -0.06 -4.56
C GLY A 75 5.55 -1.17 -3.89
N LEU A 76 5.23 -2.23 -4.65
CA LEU A 76 4.43 -3.37 -4.17
C LEU A 76 5.32 -4.33 -3.34
N THR A 77 5.60 -3.93 -2.10
CA THR A 77 6.43 -4.68 -1.15
C THR A 77 5.70 -5.87 -0.54
N ASP A 78 6.41 -6.68 0.25
CA ASP A 78 5.83 -7.81 0.99
C ASP A 78 4.73 -7.34 1.95
N TRP A 79 4.92 -6.21 2.64
CA TRP A 79 3.88 -5.63 3.49
C TRP A 79 2.63 -5.21 2.69
N ALA A 80 2.80 -4.57 1.54
CA ALA A 80 1.65 -4.15 0.74
C ALA A 80 0.83 -5.36 0.24
N ARG A 81 1.48 -6.49 -0.07
CA ARG A 81 0.82 -7.75 -0.44
C ARG A 81 0.18 -8.41 0.78
N GLU A 82 0.86 -8.41 1.92
CA GLU A 82 0.33 -8.96 3.17
C GLU A 82 -0.93 -8.19 3.63
N LEU A 83 -0.90 -6.86 3.59
CA LEU A 83 -2.06 -6.02 3.85
C LEU A 83 -3.22 -6.31 2.87
N THR A 84 -2.90 -6.59 1.59
CA THR A 84 -3.90 -7.00 0.60
C THR A 84 -4.56 -8.32 1.01
N ASP A 85 -3.80 -9.25 1.55
CA ASP A 85 -4.29 -10.50 2.12
C ASP A 85 -5.14 -10.28 3.38
N GLU A 86 -4.77 -9.34 4.26
CA GLU A 86 -5.60 -8.97 5.42
C GLU A 86 -6.96 -8.39 5.00
N VAL A 87 -6.99 -7.60 3.92
CA VAL A 87 -8.26 -7.10 3.36
C VAL A 87 -9.11 -8.27 2.86
N ALA A 88 -8.49 -9.27 2.25
CA ALA A 88 -9.20 -10.49 1.85
C ALA A 88 -9.68 -11.29 3.06
N ALA A 89 -8.89 -11.37 4.14
CA ALA A 89 -9.32 -11.96 5.41
C ALA A 89 -10.56 -11.26 6.01
N ALA A 90 -10.72 -9.98 5.73
CA ALA A 90 -11.90 -9.21 6.16
C ALA A 90 -13.14 -9.42 5.28
N GLY A 91 -13.05 -10.23 4.20
CA GLY A 91 -14.19 -10.63 3.37
C GLY A 91 -14.30 -9.94 2.02
N TYR A 92 -13.24 -9.34 1.50
CA TYR A 92 -13.22 -8.57 0.24
C TYR A 92 -12.28 -9.22 -0.79
N VAL A 93 -12.61 -9.11 -2.08
CA VAL A 93 -11.61 -9.42 -3.12
C VAL A 93 -10.65 -8.25 -3.19
N ALA A 94 -9.39 -8.47 -2.80
CA ALA A 94 -8.40 -7.41 -2.73
C ALA A 94 -7.39 -7.53 -3.88
N ILE A 95 -7.09 -6.42 -4.55
CA ILE A 95 -6.13 -6.37 -5.65
C ILE A 95 -5.15 -5.21 -5.46
N ALA A 96 -3.87 -5.50 -5.61
CA ALA A 96 -2.80 -4.51 -5.51
C ALA A 96 -1.94 -4.52 -6.79
N PRO A 97 -2.02 -3.48 -7.65
CA PRO A 97 -1.15 -3.37 -8.81
C PRO A 97 0.28 -3.01 -8.40
N ASP A 98 1.26 -3.59 -9.06
CA ASP A 98 2.63 -3.08 -9.05
C ASP A 98 2.74 -1.95 -10.07
N LEU A 99 2.66 -0.71 -9.59
CA LEU A 99 2.71 0.47 -10.46
C LEU A 99 4.10 0.71 -11.08
N LEU A 100 5.12 -0.03 -10.62
CA LEU A 100 6.43 -0.10 -11.27
C LEU A 100 6.53 -1.16 -12.37
N SER A 101 5.45 -1.87 -12.72
CA SER A 101 5.43 -2.84 -13.81
C SER A 101 6.01 -2.26 -15.09
N GLY A 102 7.02 -2.95 -15.68
CA GLY A 102 7.74 -2.51 -16.88
C GLY A 102 8.75 -1.38 -16.66
N PHE A 103 8.83 -0.77 -15.48
CA PHE A 103 9.78 0.30 -15.14
C PHE A 103 11.00 -0.20 -14.36
N GLY A 104 10.99 -1.46 -13.93
CA GLY A 104 12.12 -2.06 -13.26
C GLY A 104 13.36 -2.13 -14.16
N PRO A 105 14.58 -2.12 -13.59
CA PRO A 105 15.84 -2.14 -14.35
C PRO A 105 15.99 -3.30 -15.35
N LYS A 106 15.24 -4.40 -15.14
CA LYS A 106 15.20 -5.58 -16.01
C LYS A 106 13.91 -5.70 -16.80
N GLY A 107 13.09 -4.63 -16.82
CA GLY A 107 11.78 -4.63 -17.46
C GLY A 107 10.67 -5.27 -16.61
N GLY A 108 10.95 -5.65 -15.35
CA GLY A 108 9.96 -6.12 -14.38
C GLY A 108 9.33 -4.99 -13.56
N GLY A 109 9.11 -5.22 -12.27
CA GLY A 109 8.44 -4.28 -11.38
C GLY A 109 9.26 -3.97 -10.12
N THR A 110 8.56 -3.82 -9.00
CA THR A 110 9.15 -3.47 -7.69
C THR A 110 10.30 -4.40 -7.29
N SER A 111 10.17 -5.71 -7.54
CA SER A 111 11.18 -6.71 -7.18
C SER A 111 12.50 -6.60 -7.94
N ASP A 112 12.56 -5.84 -9.02
CA ASP A 112 13.78 -5.63 -9.79
C ASP A 112 14.75 -4.63 -9.15
N TYR A 113 14.26 -3.82 -8.21
CA TYR A 113 15.08 -2.81 -7.55
C TYR A 113 15.88 -3.43 -6.41
N ALA A 114 17.18 -3.13 -6.38
CA ALA A 114 18.09 -3.70 -5.38
C ALA A 114 17.92 -3.10 -3.97
N GLY A 115 17.28 -1.93 -3.87
CA GLY A 115 17.09 -1.23 -2.61
C GLY A 115 15.86 -0.32 -2.62
N THR A 116 15.44 0.08 -1.42
CA THR A 116 14.28 0.95 -1.22
C THR A 116 14.44 2.33 -1.85
N ASP A 117 15.65 2.91 -1.82
CA ASP A 117 15.90 4.25 -2.35
C ASP A 117 15.67 4.33 -3.85
N ASP A 118 16.10 3.30 -4.60
CA ASP A 118 15.89 3.22 -6.05
C ASP A 118 14.41 3.04 -6.39
N ALA A 119 13.71 2.18 -5.64
CA ALA A 119 12.28 2.00 -5.80
C ALA A 119 11.50 3.30 -5.47
N MET A 120 11.86 3.99 -4.38
CA MET A 120 11.27 5.28 -4.01
C MET A 120 11.46 6.34 -5.09
N LYS A 121 12.66 6.44 -5.65
CA LYS A 121 12.96 7.35 -6.76
C LYS A 121 12.13 7.01 -7.99
N ALA A 122 12.00 5.74 -8.33
CA ALA A 122 11.20 5.27 -9.46
C ALA A 122 9.72 5.60 -9.26
N VAL A 123 9.12 5.27 -8.10
CA VAL A 123 7.72 5.60 -7.79
C VAL A 123 7.47 7.11 -7.82
N SER A 124 8.40 7.91 -7.26
CA SER A 124 8.29 9.38 -7.29
C SER A 124 8.37 9.97 -8.70
N GLY A 125 9.03 9.26 -9.61
CA GLY A 125 9.18 9.67 -11.03
C GLY A 125 8.05 9.20 -11.95
N LEU A 126 7.08 8.43 -11.45
CA LEU A 126 5.98 7.95 -12.27
C LEU A 126 5.12 9.09 -12.81
N ASN A 127 4.75 8.99 -14.08
CA ASN A 127 3.83 9.94 -14.69
C ASN A 127 2.43 9.77 -14.05
N PRO A 128 1.81 10.83 -13.50
CA PRO A 128 0.52 10.73 -12.82
C PRO A 128 -0.62 10.21 -13.70
N ASP A 129 -0.60 10.48 -15.00
CA ASP A 129 -1.64 10.00 -15.91
C ASP A 129 -1.48 8.51 -16.21
N THR A 130 -0.23 8.02 -16.31
CA THR A 130 0.06 6.58 -16.38
C THR A 130 -0.43 5.87 -15.12
N VAL A 131 -0.14 6.42 -13.94
CA VAL A 131 -0.64 5.86 -12.67
C VAL A 131 -2.17 5.80 -12.66
N THR A 132 -2.83 6.87 -13.09
CA THR A 132 -4.31 6.90 -13.17
C THR A 132 -4.85 5.85 -14.14
N ALA A 133 -4.19 5.66 -15.29
CA ALA A 133 -4.58 4.65 -16.29
C ALA A 133 -4.38 3.22 -15.76
N ASP A 134 -3.24 2.94 -15.11
CA ASP A 134 -2.95 1.65 -14.47
C ASP A 134 -4.00 1.30 -13.40
N LEU A 135 -4.36 2.28 -12.56
CA LEU A 135 -5.37 2.10 -11.51
C LEU A 135 -6.77 1.88 -12.10
N ASN A 136 -7.14 2.59 -13.15
CA ASN A 136 -8.42 2.39 -13.84
C ASN A 136 -8.48 1.01 -14.50
N ALA A 137 -7.42 0.59 -15.19
CA ALA A 137 -7.36 -0.74 -15.81
C ALA A 137 -7.47 -1.85 -14.75
N THR A 138 -6.78 -1.68 -13.60
CA THR A 138 -6.85 -2.61 -12.47
C THR A 138 -8.26 -2.67 -11.87
N ALA A 139 -8.90 -1.51 -11.68
CA ALA A 139 -10.26 -1.40 -11.19
C ALA A 139 -11.28 -2.07 -12.13
N ASP A 140 -11.14 -1.86 -13.43
CA ASP A 140 -12.00 -2.48 -14.44
C ASP A 140 -11.80 -4.00 -14.53
N TYR A 141 -10.56 -4.46 -14.34
CA TYR A 141 -10.23 -5.89 -14.29
C TYR A 141 -10.91 -6.55 -13.09
N VAL A 142 -10.67 -6.04 -11.89
CA VAL A 142 -11.20 -6.69 -10.67
C VAL A 142 -12.72 -6.68 -10.62
N LYS A 143 -13.39 -5.65 -11.12
CA LYS A 143 -14.86 -5.58 -11.20
C LYS A 143 -15.48 -6.65 -12.10
N LYS A 144 -14.74 -7.16 -13.09
CA LYS A 144 -15.20 -8.21 -14.02
C LYS A 144 -15.03 -9.61 -13.47
N LEU A 145 -14.29 -9.80 -12.38
CA LEU A 145 -14.07 -11.12 -11.80
C LEU A 145 -15.39 -11.75 -11.33
N PRO A 146 -15.60 -13.06 -11.58
CA PRO A 146 -16.81 -13.76 -11.14
C PRO A 146 -17.06 -13.70 -9.63
N ALA A 147 -15.99 -13.57 -8.84
CA ALA A 147 -16.04 -13.46 -7.38
C ALA A 147 -16.50 -12.09 -6.87
N VAL A 148 -16.56 -11.06 -7.74
CA VAL A 148 -16.89 -9.68 -7.37
C VAL A 148 -18.36 -9.37 -7.62
N ASN A 149 -18.99 -8.68 -6.65
CA ASN A 149 -20.41 -8.29 -6.71
C ASN A 149 -20.68 -6.96 -7.43
N GLY A 150 -19.66 -6.34 -8.06
CA GLY A 150 -19.72 -5.08 -8.78
C GLY A 150 -19.41 -3.84 -7.94
N LYS A 151 -19.37 -3.93 -6.62
CA LYS A 151 -18.95 -2.82 -5.74
C LYS A 151 -17.42 -2.75 -5.68
N LEU A 152 -16.88 -1.52 -5.68
CA LEU A 152 -15.46 -1.25 -5.66
C LEU A 152 -15.14 -0.12 -4.68
N ALA A 153 -14.21 -0.35 -3.79
CA ALA A 153 -13.55 0.69 -3.02
C ALA A 153 -12.07 0.80 -3.41
N VAL A 154 -11.48 1.95 -3.14
CA VAL A 154 -10.03 2.15 -3.26
C VAL A 154 -9.44 2.50 -1.91
N THR A 155 -8.25 2.00 -1.64
CA THR A 155 -7.43 2.37 -0.50
C THR A 155 -6.00 2.64 -0.94
N GLY A 156 -5.30 3.52 -0.24
CA GLY A 156 -3.90 3.78 -0.53
C GLY A 156 -3.17 4.33 0.68
N PHE A 157 -1.86 4.11 0.70
CA PHE A 157 -0.99 4.37 1.84
C PHE A 157 0.15 5.31 1.43
N CYS A 158 0.47 6.33 2.23
CA CYS A 158 1.54 7.28 1.96
C CYS A 158 1.34 7.97 0.59
N TRP A 159 2.28 7.80 -0.34
CA TRP A 159 2.14 8.20 -1.73
C TRP A 159 0.86 7.62 -2.36
N GLY A 160 0.59 6.33 -2.13
CA GLY A 160 -0.63 5.67 -2.57
C GLY A 160 -1.91 6.23 -1.96
N GLY A 161 -1.82 6.81 -0.75
CA GLY A 161 -2.93 7.54 -0.13
C GLY A 161 -3.33 8.76 -0.97
N GLY A 162 -2.35 9.53 -1.44
CA GLY A 162 -2.57 10.61 -2.40
C GLY A 162 -3.16 10.10 -3.73
N GLN A 163 -2.71 8.93 -4.22
CA GLN A 163 -3.26 8.34 -5.44
C GLN A 163 -4.70 7.83 -5.26
N SER A 164 -5.05 7.29 -4.08
CA SER A 164 -6.43 6.93 -3.73
C SER A 164 -7.35 8.15 -3.78
N PHE A 165 -6.91 9.26 -3.21
CA PHE A 165 -7.64 10.52 -3.25
C PHE A 165 -7.77 11.04 -4.69
N ARG A 166 -6.66 11.01 -5.47
CA ARG A 166 -6.67 11.40 -6.88
C ARG A 166 -7.59 10.50 -7.71
N LEU A 167 -7.59 9.18 -7.50
CA LEU A 167 -8.46 8.26 -8.23
C LEU A 167 -9.94 8.60 -7.99
N ALA A 168 -10.31 9.03 -6.79
CA ALA A 168 -11.69 9.45 -6.49
C ALA A 168 -12.14 10.67 -7.32
N THR A 169 -11.22 11.50 -7.85
CA THR A 169 -11.56 12.57 -8.78
C THR A 169 -11.72 12.10 -10.23
N ASN A 170 -11.14 10.95 -10.57
CA ASN A 170 -11.10 10.44 -11.94
C ASN A 170 -12.09 9.28 -12.18
N ARG A 171 -12.58 8.67 -11.09
CA ARG A 171 -13.46 7.50 -11.16
C ARG A 171 -14.71 7.68 -10.31
N HIS A 172 -15.89 7.62 -10.94
CA HIS A 172 -17.15 7.99 -10.32
C HIS A 172 -18.03 6.81 -9.87
N ASP A 173 -17.56 5.57 -10.08
CA ASP A 173 -18.24 4.34 -9.66
C ASP A 173 -17.62 3.69 -8.43
N LEU A 174 -16.81 4.45 -7.67
CA LEU A 174 -16.28 4.01 -6.39
C LEU A 174 -17.36 4.06 -5.31
N SER A 175 -17.46 3.02 -4.49
CA SER A 175 -18.30 3.00 -3.29
C SER A 175 -17.70 3.83 -2.16
N ALA A 176 -16.38 3.87 -2.06
CA ALA A 176 -15.63 4.68 -1.09
C ALA A 176 -14.15 4.81 -1.51
N ALA A 177 -13.49 5.86 -1.02
CA ALA A 177 -12.03 6.01 -1.07
C ALA A 177 -11.46 6.15 0.35
N PHE A 178 -10.44 5.35 0.66
CA PHE A 178 -9.74 5.34 1.94
C PHE A 178 -8.32 5.88 1.76
N VAL A 179 -7.99 6.92 2.50
CA VAL A 179 -6.74 7.68 2.36
C VAL A 179 -5.95 7.56 3.65
N PHE A 180 -4.89 6.76 3.64
CA PHE A 180 -3.99 6.62 4.78
C PHE A 180 -2.79 7.54 4.59
N TYR A 181 -2.65 8.52 5.48
CA TYR A 181 -1.56 9.52 5.54
C TYR A 181 -1.13 10.05 4.16
N GLY A 182 -2.12 10.29 3.28
CA GLY A 182 -1.97 10.89 1.96
C GLY A 182 -2.59 12.29 1.87
N THR A 183 -2.12 13.10 0.93
CA THR A 183 -2.62 14.46 0.71
C THR A 183 -3.69 14.50 -0.39
N ALA A 184 -4.61 15.48 -0.31
CA ALA A 184 -5.64 15.69 -1.31
C ALA A 184 -5.07 16.26 -2.63
N PRO A 185 -5.71 15.99 -3.78
CA PRO A 185 -5.45 16.72 -5.00
C PRO A 185 -5.92 18.18 -4.88
N LYS A 186 -5.41 19.06 -5.76
CA LYS A 186 -5.80 20.49 -5.75
C LYS A 186 -7.28 20.72 -6.04
N ASP A 187 -7.86 19.91 -6.91
CA ASP A 187 -9.29 19.99 -7.26
C ASP A 187 -10.01 18.71 -6.81
N VAL A 188 -10.99 18.89 -5.94
CA VAL A 188 -11.83 17.84 -5.38
C VAL A 188 -13.25 17.86 -5.90
N SER A 189 -13.57 18.78 -6.81
CA SER A 189 -14.94 19.04 -7.29
C SER A 189 -15.58 17.84 -7.99
N ALA A 190 -14.79 17.03 -8.67
CA ALA A 190 -15.26 15.86 -9.42
C ALA A 190 -15.51 14.62 -8.54
N ILE A 191 -15.13 14.63 -7.26
CA ILE A 191 -15.32 13.48 -6.37
C ILE A 191 -16.81 13.19 -6.19
N THR A 192 -17.19 11.92 -6.32
CA THR A 192 -18.57 11.45 -6.07
C THR A 192 -18.67 10.50 -4.89
N ALA A 193 -17.63 9.71 -4.65
CA ALA A 193 -17.57 8.75 -3.55
C ALA A 193 -17.26 9.44 -2.20
N PRO A 194 -17.73 8.91 -1.06
CA PRO A 194 -17.25 9.33 0.25
C PRO A 194 -15.75 9.04 0.39
N VAL A 195 -15.02 9.98 0.99
CA VAL A 195 -13.60 9.87 1.28
C VAL A 195 -13.37 9.80 2.79
N TYR A 196 -12.63 8.82 3.23
CA TYR A 196 -12.29 8.60 4.64
C TYR A 196 -10.78 8.72 4.83
N GLY A 197 -10.36 9.68 5.66
CA GLY A 197 -8.95 9.95 5.94
C GLY A 197 -8.50 9.30 7.25
N PHE A 198 -7.23 8.84 7.27
CA PHE A 198 -6.57 8.21 8.41
C PHE A 198 -5.17 8.81 8.53
N TYR A 199 -4.94 9.62 9.56
CA TYR A 199 -3.76 10.47 9.70
C TYR A 199 -3.05 10.23 11.02
N GLY A 200 -1.73 10.39 11.06
CA GLY A 200 -0.95 10.25 12.28
C GLY A 200 -0.63 11.61 12.88
N GLY A 201 -0.96 11.86 14.14
CA GLY A 201 -0.80 13.16 14.81
C GLY A 201 0.65 13.65 14.93
N ASN A 202 1.63 12.79 14.68
CA ASN A 202 3.06 13.15 14.60
C ASN A 202 3.55 13.29 13.15
N ASP A 203 2.65 13.33 12.14
CA ASP A 203 2.99 13.59 10.73
C ASP A 203 2.67 15.05 10.37
N ALA A 204 3.44 15.97 10.93
CA ALA A 204 3.20 17.42 10.78
C ALA A 204 3.10 17.86 9.31
N ARG A 205 3.79 17.19 8.37
CA ARG A 205 3.76 17.52 6.94
C ARG A 205 2.39 17.23 6.32
N VAL A 206 1.77 16.10 6.65
CA VAL A 206 0.45 15.72 6.12
C VAL A 206 -0.65 16.40 6.91
N ASP A 207 -0.54 16.45 8.24
CA ASP A 207 -1.53 17.08 9.13
C ASP A 207 -1.77 18.56 8.79
N ALA A 208 -0.72 19.28 8.41
CA ALA A 208 -0.85 20.68 7.97
C ALA A 208 -1.78 20.85 6.74
N THR A 209 -2.03 19.80 5.96
CA THR A 209 -2.90 19.85 4.77
C THR A 209 -4.37 19.51 5.06
N ILE A 210 -4.67 18.97 6.24
CA ILE A 210 -6.01 18.47 6.57
C ILE A 210 -7.03 19.62 6.64
N PRO A 211 -6.78 20.76 7.31
CA PRO A 211 -7.75 21.85 7.41
C PRO A 211 -8.17 22.38 6.03
N ASP A 212 -7.22 22.65 5.13
CA ASP A 212 -7.51 23.12 3.79
C ASP A 212 -8.30 22.07 2.97
N THR A 213 -7.99 20.79 3.16
CA THR A 213 -8.72 19.69 2.53
C THR A 213 -10.18 19.62 3.03
N VAL A 214 -10.40 19.76 4.33
CA VAL A 214 -11.75 19.80 4.93
C VAL A 214 -12.55 20.94 4.32
N ASP A 215 -11.97 22.13 4.24
CA ASP A 215 -12.63 23.32 3.69
C ASP A 215 -12.95 23.16 2.21
N ALA A 216 -11.99 22.64 1.41
CA ALA A 216 -12.19 22.38 -0.02
C ALA A 216 -13.31 21.35 -0.27
N MET A 217 -13.30 20.23 0.44
CA MET A 217 -14.32 19.18 0.33
C MET A 217 -15.70 19.68 0.77
N LYS A 218 -15.77 20.43 1.86
CA LYS A 218 -17.00 21.07 2.34
C LYS A 218 -17.55 22.07 1.32
N LYS A 219 -16.69 22.94 0.78
CA LYS A 219 -17.08 23.92 -0.24
C LYS A 219 -17.58 23.26 -1.51
N ALA A 220 -17.01 22.12 -1.88
CA ALA A 220 -17.43 21.31 -3.02
C ALA A 220 -18.68 20.45 -2.73
N GLY A 221 -19.21 20.44 -1.50
CA GLY A 221 -20.34 19.59 -1.12
C GLY A 221 -20.02 18.09 -1.09
N LYS A 222 -18.74 17.73 -0.82
CA LYS A 222 -18.26 16.35 -0.85
C LYS A 222 -18.14 15.77 0.57
N LYS A 223 -18.41 14.46 0.70
CA LYS A 223 -18.26 13.77 1.98
C LYS A 223 -16.78 13.47 2.24
N TYR A 224 -16.25 14.03 3.32
CA TYR A 224 -14.89 13.76 3.80
C TYR A 224 -14.88 13.60 5.32
N GLU A 225 -14.34 12.48 5.80
CA GLU A 225 -14.27 12.17 7.23
C GLU A 225 -12.82 11.84 7.62
N PRO A 226 -11.97 12.84 7.92
CA PRO A 226 -10.63 12.61 8.43
C PRO A 226 -10.65 12.24 9.91
N VAL A 227 -9.75 11.32 10.31
CA VAL A 227 -9.45 11.00 11.71
C VAL A 227 -7.94 11.04 11.89
N THR A 228 -7.47 11.76 12.91
CA THR A 228 -6.07 11.82 13.30
C THR A 228 -5.86 10.97 14.55
N TYR A 229 -4.86 10.08 14.51
CA TYR A 229 -4.47 9.18 15.58
C TYR A 229 -3.31 9.78 16.35
N GLU A 230 -3.57 10.19 17.59
CA GLU A 230 -2.56 10.83 18.43
C GLU A 230 -1.36 9.91 18.70
N GLY A 231 -0.15 10.47 18.67
CA GLY A 231 1.10 9.75 18.89
C GLY A 231 1.59 8.91 17.70
N ALA A 232 0.77 8.73 16.68
CA ALA A 232 1.15 7.99 15.49
C ALA A 232 1.99 8.82 14.52
N GLY A 233 3.01 8.22 13.92
CA GLY A 233 3.81 8.83 12.86
C GLY A 233 3.28 8.52 11.46
N HIS A 234 3.95 9.09 10.44
CA HIS A 234 3.72 8.72 9.05
C HIS A 234 3.97 7.21 8.85
N GLY A 235 3.12 6.53 8.09
CA GLY A 235 3.28 5.09 7.82
C GLY A 235 2.91 4.18 8.99
N PHE A 236 2.12 4.66 9.96
CA PHE A 236 1.76 3.91 11.16
C PHE A 236 1.07 2.56 10.87
N MET A 237 0.40 2.39 9.74
CA MET A 237 -0.20 1.11 9.37
C MET A 237 0.85 0.01 9.22
N ARG A 238 1.98 0.31 8.59
CA ARG A 238 3.11 -0.62 8.45
C ARG A 238 3.95 -0.67 9.71
N ALA A 239 4.30 0.50 10.26
CA ALA A 239 5.18 0.59 11.43
C ALA A 239 4.54 0.00 12.69
N GLY A 240 3.22 0.04 12.84
CA GLY A 240 2.51 -0.53 13.98
C GLY A 240 2.41 -2.07 13.96
N GLU A 241 2.70 -2.70 12.81
CA GLU A 241 2.74 -4.15 12.66
C GLU A 241 4.16 -4.72 12.69
N ASP A 242 5.16 -3.89 12.41
CA ASP A 242 6.54 -4.30 12.35
C ASP A 242 7.06 -4.71 13.75
N PRO A 243 7.38 -5.99 13.97
CA PRO A 243 7.85 -6.47 15.28
C PRO A 243 9.11 -5.74 15.77
N THR A 244 9.90 -5.19 14.85
CA THR A 244 11.12 -4.43 15.19
C THR A 244 10.82 -3.03 15.73
N GLN A 245 9.58 -2.57 15.57
CA GLN A 245 9.07 -1.26 16.01
C GLN A 245 7.97 -1.37 17.07
N ALA A 246 7.82 -2.53 17.70
CA ALA A 246 6.77 -2.80 18.70
C ALA A 246 6.83 -1.89 19.94
N ASN A 247 7.96 -1.22 20.18
CA ASN A 247 8.13 -0.23 21.25
C ASN A 247 7.53 1.15 20.90
N ASN A 248 7.07 1.36 19.67
CA ASN A 248 6.35 2.57 19.28
C ASN A 248 4.85 2.39 19.53
N GLU A 249 4.45 2.55 20.81
CA GLU A 249 3.07 2.35 21.26
C GLU A 249 2.05 3.19 20.49
N GLY A 250 2.43 4.41 20.07
CA GLY A 250 1.55 5.30 19.28
C GLY A 250 1.19 4.69 17.92
N ASN A 251 2.17 4.13 17.21
CA ASN A 251 1.93 3.48 15.93
C ASN A 251 1.14 2.17 16.09
N VAL A 252 1.45 1.36 17.11
CA VAL A 252 0.75 0.09 17.39
C VAL A 252 -0.74 0.37 17.66
N LYS A 253 -1.03 1.27 18.58
CA LYS A 253 -2.41 1.68 18.92
C LYS A 253 -3.15 2.23 17.70
N ALA A 254 -2.52 3.14 16.96
CA ALA A 254 -3.13 3.75 15.78
C ALA A 254 -3.43 2.69 14.69
N ARG A 255 -2.55 1.71 14.49
CA ARG A 255 -2.77 0.60 13.55
C ARG A 255 -4.04 -0.18 13.93
N GLU A 256 -4.19 -0.54 15.19
CA GLU A 256 -5.36 -1.28 15.68
C GLU A 256 -6.66 -0.48 15.52
N GLU A 257 -6.66 0.77 15.95
CA GLU A 257 -7.84 1.65 15.88
C GLU A 257 -8.22 1.97 14.42
N ALA A 258 -7.24 2.29 13.58
CA ALA A 258 -7.47 2.57 12.17
C ALA A 258 -7.98 1.34 11.42
N TRP A 259 -7.44 0.15 11.69
CA TRP A 259 -7.90 -1.09 11.12
C TRP A 259 -9.33 -1.42 11.52
N ALA A 260 -9.66 -1.23 12.80
CA ALA A 260 -11.03 -1.43 13.30
C ALA A 260 -12.01 -0.47 12.60
N ARG A 261 -11.66 0.83 12.52
CA ARG A 261 -12.47 1.84 11.81
C ARG A 261 -12.61 1.49 10.34
N TRP A 262 -11.53 1.14 9.65
CA TRP A 262 -11.56 0.80 8.23
C TRP A 262 -12.46 -0.40 7.96
N LYS A 263 -12.32 -1.50 8.74
CA LYS A 263 -13.23 -2.65 8.64
C LYS A 263 -14.70 -2.29 8.88
N SER A 264 -14.97 -1.38 9.81
CA SER A 264 -16.34 -0.91 10.07
C SER A 264 -16.91 -0.14 8.87
N LEU A 265 -16.11 0.71 8.24
CA LEU A 265 -16.52 1.47 7.06
C LEU A 265 -16.69 0.57 5.82
N LEU A 266 -15.82 -0.42 5.64
CA LEU A 266 -15.92 -1.39 4.56
C LEU A 266 -17.22 -2.22 4.61
N LYS A 267 -17.76 -2.50 5.80
CA LYS A 267 -19.06 -3.20 5.94
C LYS A 267 -20.23 -2.42 5.35
N GLY A 268 -20.08 -1.13 5.13
CA GLY A 268 -21.09 -0.27 4.50
C GLY A 268 -21.09 -0.30 2.96
N LEU A 269 -20.18 -1.06 2.33
CA LEU A 269 -20.06 -1.16 0.87
C LEU A 269 -21.20 -1.94 0.21
#